data_548cf187ed771b309f9f9a71e62fa2ba
#
_entry.id   548cf187ed771b309f9f9a71e62fa2ba
#
_cell.length_a   1.000
_cell.length_b   1.000
_cell.length_c   1.000
_cell.angle_alpha   90.00
_cell.angle_beta   90.00
_cell.angle_gamma   90.00
#
_symmetry.space_group_name_H-M   'P 1'
#
loop_
_entity.id
_entity.type
_entity.pdbx_description
1 polymer ?
#
loop_
_entity_poly.entity_id
_entity_poly.type
_entity_poly.pdbx_seq_one_letter_code
_entity_poly.pdbx_strand_id
1 'polypeptide(L)'
;MDKWEKLKSNYIDKGIKIIPIQPNNKIPMISKWNEECSSDFMQILYWYESNHDMNFAIPCFENNLFVIDLDRHDEDKDGVVNFGKLLNDIGLSAEDINTMIQRTPSDGIHVIFKSDDDLSKVNGLANAFPDYPGIDLRNRNYFVAEPSCINGRIYEFLTKDEPQKMPEKLKKFILENANLKDDSKKEPYKKPTSVECGDRDNQLFSYINSIYYKTRLDYDEILCLANYFNENVLEKPFPEKTVKYKVNKCFEKDRNGYIFIKLYEE
;
A
#
# COMPACT_ATOMS: atom_id res chain seq x y z
N MET A 1 -3.92 -19.75 -20.96
CA MET A 1 -4.55 -18.40 -21.02
C MET A 1 -3.41 -17.41 -20.92
N ASP A 2 -3.29 -16.48 -21.84
CA ASP A 2 -2.26 -15.46 -21.79
C ASP A 2 -2.57 -14.41 -20.70
N LYS A 3 -1.65 -13.47 -20.51
CA LYS A 3 -1.75 -12.46 -19.45
C LYS A 3 -2.94 -11.52 -19.65
N TRP A 4 -3.23 -11.14 -20.91
CA TRP A 4 -4.34 -10.28 -21.24
C TRP A 4 -5.69 -10.97 -21.02
N GLU A 5 -5.83 -12.21 -21.45
CA GLU A 5 -7.04 -12.99 -21.26
C GLU A 5 -7.36 -13.18 -19.75
N LYS A 6 -6.33 -13.43 -18.92
CA LYS A 6 -6.51 -13.49 -17.47
C LYS A 6 -6.94 -12.15 -16.89
N LEU A 7 -6.31 -11.07 -17.34
CA LEU A 7 -6.65 -9.71 -16.89
C LEU A 7 -8.11 -9.39 -17.23
N LYS A 8 -8.52 -9.67 -18.47
CA LYS A 8 -9.87 -9.44 -18.94
C LYS A 8 -10.89 -10.24 -18.13
N SER A 9 -10.74 -11.55 -18.07
CA SER A 9 -11.70 -12.44 -17.40
C SER A 9 -11.76 -12.30 -15.89
N ASN A 10 -10.64 -12.00 -15.25
CA ASN A 10 -10.58 -11.89 -13.78
C ASN A 10 -11.06 -10.54 -13.28
N TYR A 11 -10.89 -9.46 -14.06
CA TYR A 11 -11.09 -8.10 -13.55
C TYR A 11 -12.02 -7.27 -14.44
N ILE A 12 -11.70 -7.10 -15.74
CA ILE A 12 -12.45 -6.18 -16.60
C ILE A 12 -13.91 -6.62 -16.75
N ASP A 13 -14.12 -7.88 -17.09
CA ASP A 13 -15.47 -8.45 -17.28
C ASP A 13 -16.31 -8.46 -15.99
N LYS A 14 -15.64 -8.33 -14.84
CA LYS A 14 -16.28 -8.25 -13.50
C LYS A 14 -16.41 -6.82 -12.97
N GLY A 15 -15.94 -5.81 -13.72
CA GLY A 15 -15.97 -4.42 -13.29
C GLY A 15 -15.05 -4.09 -12.12
N ILE A 16 -14.01 -4.90 -11.87
CA ILE A 16 -13.04 -4.69 -10.80
C ILE A 16 -12.06 -3.60 -11.23
N LYS A 17 -11.93 -2.57 -10.43
CA LYS A 17 -10.95 -1.50 -10.63
C LYS A 17 -9.55 -2.01 -10.35
N ILE A 18 -8.63 -1.75 -11.28
CA ILE A 18 -7.21 -2.10 -11.16
C ILE A 18 -6.32 -0.90 -11.39
N ILE A 19 -5.05 -1.04 -11.04
CA ILE A 19 -4.00 -0.09 -11.33
C ILE A 19 -2.81 -0.78 -12.00
N PRO A 20 -2.11 -0.10 -12.93
CA PRO A 20 -0.90 -0.61 -13.55
C PRO A 20 0.27 -0.52 -12.56
N ILE A 21 1.04 -1.59 -12.47
CA ILE A 21 2.22 -1.72 -11.61
C ILE A 21 3.45 -1.92 -12.48
N GLN A 22 4.59 -1.36 -12.12
CA GLN A 22 5.86 -1.53 -12.83
C GLN A 22 6.20 -3.02 -13.00
N PRO A 23 6.80 -3.41 -14.14
CA PRO A 23 7.28 -4.76 -14.35
C PRO A 23 8.20 -5.23 -13.23
N ASN A 24 8.04 -6.49 -12.82
CA ASN A 24 8.86 -7.09 -11.76
C ASN A 24 8.91 -6.28 -10.45
N ASN A 25 7.86 -5.53 -10.15
CA ASN A 25 7.81 -4.60 -9.03
C ASN A 25 6.41 -4.58 -8.40
N LYS A 26 6.29 -3.88 -7.26
CA LYS A 26 5.03 -3.61 -6.55
C LYS A 26 4.65 -2.11 -6.60
N ILE A 27 5.40 -1.27 -7.31
CA ILE A 27 5.23 0.19 -7.38
C ILE A 27 4.25 0.56 -8.50
N PRO A 28 3.23 1.37 -8.25
CA PRO A 28 2.32 1.85 -9.29
C PRO A 28 3.03 2.65 -10.38
N MET A 29 2.55 2.53 -11.61
CA MET A 29 3.00 3.33 -12.77
C MET A 29 2.32 4.70 -12.81
N ILE A 30 1.25 4.89 -12.03
CA ILE A 30 0.47 6.13 -11.92
C ILE A 30 0.61 6.70 -10.51
N SER A 31 0.63 8.02 -10.38
CA SER A 31 0.92 8.70 -9.11
C SER A 31 -0.28 8.77 -8.17
N LYS A 32 -1.48 8.98 -8.72
CA LYS A 32 -2.75 9.07 -7.98
C LYS A 32 -3.56 7.79 -8.13
N TRP A 33 -2.92 6.67 -7.84
CA TRP A 33 -3.49 5.36 -8.09
C TRP A 33 -4.89 5.15 -7.49
N ASN A 34 -5.23 5.76 -6.36
CA ASN A 34 -6.54 5.69 -5.73
C ASN A 34 -7.63 6.47 -6.50
N GLU A 35 -7.25 7.55 -7.19
CA GLU A 35 -8.15 8.37 -8.01
C GLU A 35 -8.23 7.84 -9.45
N GLU A 36 -7.12 7.35 -9.98
CA GLU A 36 -6.94 6.95 -11.37
C GLU A 36 -7.17 5.45 -11.62
N CYS A 37 -7.47 4.65 -10.59
CA CYS A 37 -7.80 3.24 -10.76
C CYS A 37 -9.03 3.08 -11.67
N SER A 38 -9.02 2.09 -12.54
CA SER A 38 -10.06 1.94 -13.56
C SER A 38 -10.52 0.50 -13.72
N SER A 39 -11.80 0.32 -14.05
CA SER A 39 -12.38 -0.90 -14.63
C SER A 39 -12.75 -0.71 -16.10
N ASP A 40 -12.46 0.47 -16.67
CA ASP A 40 -12.73 0.76 -18.07
C ASP A 40 -11.81 -0.03 -19.00
N PHE A 41 -12.41 -0.73 -19.96
CA PHE A 41 -11.69 -1.58 -20.91
C PHE A 41 -10.63 -0.82 -21.71
N MET A 42 -10.96 0.37 -22.20
CA MET A 42 -10.06 1.14 -23.06
C MET A 42 -8.89 1.71 -22.26
N GLN A 43 -9.14 2.15 -21.02
CA GLN A 43 -8.09 2.63 -20.13
C GLN A 43 -7.11 1.51 -19.77
N ILE A 44 -7.61 0.33 -19.44
CA ILE A 44 -6.77 -0.82 -19.08
C ILE A 44 -6.00 -1.34 -20.31
N LEU A 45 -6.65 -1.38 -21.49
CA LEU A 45 -6.00 -1.74 -22.74
C LEU A 45 -4.86 -0.76 -23.06
N TYR A 46 -5.08 0.55 -22.90
CA TYR A 46 -4.04 1.56 -23.09
C TYR A 46 -2.82 1.33 -22.19
N TRP A 47 -3.02 1.02 -20.90
CA TRP A 47 -1.92 0.67 -20.02
C TRP A 47 -1.18 -0.59 -20.49
N TYR A 48 -1.92 -1.63 -20.85
CA TYR A 48 -1.35 -2.90 -21.29
C TYR A 48 -0.56 -2.77 -22.59
N GLU A 49 -1.08 -2.08 -23.58
CA GLU A 49 -0.39 -1.80 -24.85
C GLU A 49 0.85 -0.94 -24.67
N SER A 50 0.86 -0.06 -23.66
CA SER A 50 2.03 0.74 -23.32
C SER A 50 3.16 -0.08 -22.69
N ASN A 51 2.85 -1.19 -22.04
CA ASN A 51 3.82 -2.10 -21.44
C ASN A 51 3.21 -3.48 -21.14
N HIS A 52 3.41 -4.45 -22.02
CA HIS A 52 2.88 -5.82 -21.86
C HIS A 52 3.45 -6.57 -20.65
N ASP A 53 4.60 -6.16 -20.15
CA ASP A 53 5.25 -6.76 -18.98
C ASP A 53 4.74 -6.19 -17.65
N MET A 54 3.92 -5.15 -17.67
CA MET A 54 3.41 -4.53 -16.45
C MET A 54 2.70 -5.53 -15.54
N ASN A 55 2.82 -5.33 -14.24
CA ASN A 55 2.04 -6.00 -13.22
C ASN A 55 0.73 -5.24 -12.95
N PHE A 56 -0.15 -5.83 -12.13
CA PHE A 56 -1.44 -5.26 -11.77
C PHE A 56 -1.65 -5.32 -10.27
N ALA A 57 -2.38 -4.35 -9.75
CA ALA A 57 -2.84 -4.41 -8.37
C ALA A 57 -4.31 -3.98 -8.26
N ILE A 58 -4.94 -4.43 -7.21
CA ILE A 58 -6.33 -4.14 -6.89
C ILE A 58 -6.36 -3.18 -5.70
N PRO A 59 -6.86 -1.94 -5.86
CA PRO A 59 -7.13 -1.04 -4.74
C PRO A 59 -8.25 -1.63 -3.86
N CYS A 60 -7.99 -1.77 -2.57
CA CYS A 60 -8.92 -2.42 -1.67
C CYS A 60 -10.19 -1.59 -1.47
N PHE A 61 -10.05 -0.32 -1.10
CA PHE A 61 -11.18 0.56 -0.77
C PHE A 61 -12.12 0.77 -1.96
N GLU A 62 -11.56 1.01 -3.14
CA GLU A 62 -12.28 1.30 -4.37
C GLU A 62 -13.05 0.08 -4.93
N ASN A 63 -12.73 -1.11 -4.42
CA ASN A 63 -13.40 -2.38 -4.75
C ASN A 63 -14.18 -2.98 -3.56
N ASN A 64 -14.33 -2.26 -2.46
CA ASN A 64 -14.96 -2.72 -1.23
C ASN A 64 -14.35 -4.04 -0.71
N LEU A 65 -13.02 -4.10 -0.66
CA LEU A 65 -12.26 -5.25 -0.20
C LEU A 65 -11.51 -4.94 1.09
N PHE A 66 -11.34 -5.95 1.90
CA PHE A 66 -10.47 -5.98 3.06
C PHE A 66 -9.52 -7.18 2.95
N VAL A 67 -8.22 -6.95 2.99
CA VAL A 67 -7.23 -8.01 2.78
C VAL A 67 -6.38 -8.17 4.04
N ILE A 68 -6.25 -9.41 4.47
CA ILE A 68 -5.26 -9.83 5.44
C ILE A 68 -4.09 -10.40 4.64
N ASP A 69 -2.95 -9.74 4.72
CA ASP A 69 -1.72 -10.10 4.03
C ASP A 69 -0.79 -10.80 5.01
N LEU A 70 -0.51 -12.07 4.73
CA LEU A 70 0.27 -12.97 5.57
C LEU A 70 1.65 -13.13 4.97
N ASP A 71 2.59 -12.32 5.43
CA ASP A 71 3.97 -12.35 4.95
C ASP A 71 4.75 -13.51 5.59
N ARG A 72 5.68 -14.10 4.81
CA ARG A 72 6.61 -15.11 5.26
C ARG A 72 8.04 -14.58 5.12
N HIS A 73 8.63 -14.16 6.22
CA HIS A 73 9.99 -13.64 6.24
C HIS A 73 10.96 -14.62 6.90
N ASP A 74 10.83 -14.80 8.21
CA ASP A 74 11.66 -15.67 9.04
C ASP A 74 10.77 -16.62 9.85
N GLU A 75 11.33 -17.68 10.45
CA GLU A 75 10.56 -18.64 11.25
C GLU A 75 9.74 -17.99 12.37
N ASP A 76 10.28 -16.91 12.99
CA ASP A 76 9.60 -16.18 14.07
C ASP A 76 8.56 -15.17 13.55
N LYS A 77 8.55 -14.88 12.24
CA LYS A 77 7.66 -13.91 11.59
C LYS A 77 6.90 -14.51 10.41
N ASP A 78 6.49 -15.77 10.54
CA ASP A 78 5.64 -16.43 9.56
C ASP A 78 4.17 -16.06 9.79
N GLY A 79 3.66 -15.10 9.01
CA GLY A 79 2.27 -14.62 9.10
C GLY A 79 1.25 -15.74 8.84
N VAL A 80 1.55 -16.73 8.02
CA VAL A 80 0.65 -17.87 7.75
C VAL A 80 0.49 -18.73 8.99
N VAL A 81 1.59 -19.06 9.66
CA VAL A 81 1.58 -19.82 10.91
C VAL A 81 0.91 -19.02 12.02
N ASN A 82 1.23 -17.74 12.14
CA ASN A 82 0.67 -16.86 13.17
C ASN A 82 -0.83 -16.61 12.95
N PHE A 83 -1.30 -16.55 11.71
CA PHE A 83 -2.73 -16.45 11.43
C PHE A 83 -3.48 -17.73 11.86
N GLY A 84 -2.90 -18.90 11.64
CA GLY A 84 -3.44 -20.16 12.18
C GLY A 84 -3.55 -20.14 13.71
N LYS A 85 -2.53 -19.64 14.42
CA LYS A 85 -2.59 -19.46 15.89
C LYS A 85 -3.69 -18.48 16.29
N LEU A 86 -3.75 -17.32 15.65
CA LEU A 86 -4.78 -16.32 15.89
C LEU A 86 -6.20 -16.92 15.75
N LEU A 87 -6.44 -17.66 14.65
CA LEU A 87 -7.75 -18.30 14.44
C LEU A 87 -8.10 -19.26 15.59
N ASN A 88 -7.16 -20.12 15.99
CA ASN A 88 -7.39 -21.03 17.10
C ASN A 88 -7.69 -20.30 18.42
N ASP A 89 -6.97 -19.22 18.71
CA ASP A 89 -7.14 -18.44 19.95
C ASP A 89 -8.53 -17.76 20.03
N ILE A 90 -9.10 -17.40 18.88
CA ILE A 90 -10.45 -16.85 18.80
C ILE A 90 -11.55 -17.92 18.57
N GLY A 91 -11.18 -19.20 18.58
CA GLY A 91 -12.09 -20.33 18.41
C GLY A 91 -12.64 -20.43 16.98
N LEU A 92 -11.75 -20.26 15.99
CA LEU A 92 -11.93 -20.54 14.56
C LEU A 92 -10.86 -21.52 14.09
N SER A 93 -11.10 -22.12 12.92
CA SER A 93 -10.13 -22.95 12.19
C SER A 93 -9.90 -22.38 10.78
N ALA A 94 -8.93 -22.92 10.06
CA ALA A 94 -8.73 -22.57 8.66
C ALA A 94 -9.94 -22.90 7.78
N GLU A 95 -10.74 -23.89 8.14
CA GLU A 95 -11.95 -24.32 7.42
C GLU A 95 -13.08 -23.27 7.52
N ASP A 96 -13.05 -22.43 8.57
CA ASP A 96 -14.00 -21.32 8.74
C ASP A 96 -13.67 -20.12 7.82
N ILE A 97 -12.50 -20.13 7.18
CA ILE A 97 -12.04 -19.07 6.27
C ILE A 97 -12.41 -19.44 4.83
N ASN A 98 -13.68 -19.33 4.52
CA ASN A 98 -14.21 -19.60 3.18
C ASN A 98 -14.30 -18.29 2.38
N THR A 99 -13.20 -17.89 1.71
CA THR A 99 -13.13 -16.68 0.90
C THR A 99 -12.07 -16.82 -0.19
N MET A 100 -11.89 -15.77 -1.00
CA MET A 100 -10.85 -15.72 -2.02
C MET A 100 -9.45 -15.68 -1.37
N ILE A 101 -8.58 -16.57 -1.79
CA ILE A 101 -7.21 -16.71 -1.30
C ILE A 101 -6.23 -16.64 -2.47
N GLN A 102 -5.19 -15.86 -2.32
CA GLN A 102 -4.11 -15.72 -3.30
C GLN A 102 -2.76 -15.99 -2.66
N ARG A 103 -1.92 -16.79 -3.33
CA ARG A 103 -0.51 -16.98 -2.98
C ARG A 103 0.33 -15.88 -3.61
N THR A 104 1.29 -15.34 -2.83
CA THR A 104 2.27 -14.37 -3.32
C THR A 104 3.55 -15.04 -3.83
N PRO A 105 4.38 -14.36 -4.63
CA PRO A 105 5.68 -14.87 -5.10
C PRO A 105 6.66 -15.28 -3.99
N SER A 106 6.50 -14.76 -2.78
CA SER A 106 7.31 -15.09 -1.59
C SER A 106 6.67 -16.14 -0.69
N ASP A 107 5.70 -16.90 -1.21
CA ASP A 107 4.93 -17.93 -0.49
C ASP A 107 4.07 -17.40 0.67
N GLY A 108 3.87 -16.08 0.76
CA GLY A 108 2.86 -15.47 1.60
C GLY A 108 1.45 -15.66 1.04
N ILE A 109 0.45 -15.24 1.80
CA ILE A 109 -0.97 -15.43 1.46
C ILE A 109 -1.74 -14.12 1.63
N HIS A 110 -2.51 -13.74 0.61
CA HIS A 110 -3.57 -12.75 0.73
C HIS A 110 -4.89 -13.46 1.01
N VAL A 111 -5.53 -13.17 2.14
CA VAL A 111 -6.89 -13.61 2.47
C VAL A 111 -7.82 -12.42 2.21
N ILE A 112 -8.69 -12.53 1.20
CA ILE A 112 -9.43 -11.40 0.62
C ILE A 112 -10.90 -11.50 0.98
N PHE A 113 -11.40 -10.54 1.74
CA PHE A 113 -12.79 -10.45 2.19
C PHE A 113 -13.51 -9.26 1.56
N LYS A 114 -14.84 -9.30 1.53
CA LYS A 114 -15.67 -8.10 1.32
C LYS A 114 -15.54 -7.18 2.52
N SER A 115 -15.27 -5.89 2.25
CA SER A 115 -15.32 -4.87 3.28
C SER A 115 -16.76 -4.47 3.59
N ASP A 116 -16.98 -3.96 4.80
CA ASP A 116 -18.24 -3.34 5.22
C ASP A 116 -17.97 -2.02 5.94
N ASP A 117 -19.01 -1.36 6.43
CA ASP A 117 -18.90 -0.03 7.05
C ASP A 117 -17.94 -0.01 8.26
N ASP A 118 -17.80 -1.10 8.99
CA ASP A 118 -16.90 -1.17 10.14
C ASP A 118 -15.46 -1.43 9.72
N LEU A 119 -15.25 -2.43 8.86
CA LEU A 119 -13.92 -2.74 8.31
C LEU A 119 -13.36 -1.59 7.48
N SER A 120 -14.23 -0.81 6.81
CA SER A 120 -13.81 0.37 6.04
C SER A 120 -13.15 1.46 6.88
N LYS A 121 -13.37 1.47 8.20
CA LYS A 121 -12.76 2.40 9.16
C LYS A 121 -11.39 1.93 9.66
N VAL A 122 -11.06 0.64 9.46
CA VAL A 122 -9.74 0.09 9.84
C VAL A 122 -8.71 0.61 8.85
N ASN A 123 -7.69 1.30 9.31
CA ASN A 123 -6.58 1.70 8.46
C ASN A 123 -5.69 0.50 8.12
N GLY A 124 -5.05 0.54 6.94
CA GLY A 124 -4.03 -0.44 6.60
C GLY A 124 -2.86 -0.36 7.59
N LEU A 125 -2.50 -1.47 8.19
CA LEU A 125 -1.46 -1.60 9.22
C LEU A 125 -0.48 -2.69 8.83
N ALA A 126 0.81 -2.38 8.83
CA ALA A 126 1.85 -3.38 8.80
C ALA A 126 2.08 -3.93 10.22
N ASN A 127 2.31 -5.24 10.34
CA ASN A 127 2.43 -5.94 11.62
C ASN A 127 1.30 -5.55 12.58
N ALA A 128 0.06 -5.76 12.13
CA ALA A 128 -1.14 -5.27 12.79
C ALA A 128 -1.30 -5.77 14.23
N PHE A 129 -0.76 -6.94 14.53
CA PHE A 129 -0.91 -7.60 15.82
C PHE A 129 0.46 -8.01 16.38
N PRO A 130 0.94 -7.37 17.46
CA PRO A 130 2.25 -7.67 18.06
C PRO A 130 2.43 -9.14 18.45
N ASP A 131 1.36 -9.80 18.91
CA ASP A 131 1.40 -11.21 19.33
C ASP A 131 1.35 -12.19 18.14
N TYR A 132 1.04 -11.69 16.93
CA TYR A 132 0.95 -12.46 15.69
C TYR A 132 1.73 -11.77 14.57
N PRO A 133 3.07 -11.69 14.65
CA PRO A 133 3.88 -10.97 13.67
C PRO A 133 3.77 -11.55 12.25
N GLY A 134 3.95 -10.70 11.24
CA GLY A 134 3.83 -11.07 9.84
C GLY A 134 2.39 -10.99 9.29
N ILE A 135 1.44 -10.47 10.07
CA ILE A 135 0.07 -10.20 9.63
C ILE A 135 -0.10 -8.71 9.35
N ASP A 136 -0.32 -8.35 8.09
CA ASP A 136 -0.63 -7.00 7.64
C ASP A 136 -2.13 -6.87 7.32
N LEU A 137 -2.70 -5.70 7.57
CA LEU A 137 -4.07 -5.37 7.17
C LEU A 137 -4.04 -4.34 6.03
N ARG A 138 -4.77 -4.63 4.94
CA ARG A 138 -4.88 -3.74 3.80
C ARG A 138 -6.34 -3.42 3.53
N ASN A 139 -6.70 -2.15 3.69
CA ASN A 139 -8.04 -1.65 3.43
C ASN A 139 -8.00 -0.42 2.51
N ARG A 140 -7.20 0.60 2.85
CA ARG A 140 -7.02 1.82 2.06
C ARG A 140 -5.74 1.82 1.22
N ASN A 141 -5.23 0.64 0.95
CA ASN A 141 -4.06 0.36 0.15
C ASN A 141 -4.45 -0.55 -1.02
N TYR A 142 -3.51 -1.06 -1.74
CA TYR A 142 -3.69 -2.03 -2.81
C TYR A 142 -2.90 -3.31 -2.51
N PHE A 143 -3.25 -4.40 -3.17
CA PHE A 143 -2.46 -5.61 -3.23
C PHE A 143 -2.19 -6.00 -4.69
N VAL A 144 -0.98 -6.50 -4.95
CA VAL A 144 -0.62 -7.01 -6.28
C VAL A 144 -1.33 -8.34 -6.51
N ALA A 145 -1.91 -8.51 -7.70
CA ALA A 145 -2.79 -9.63 -7.97
C ALA A 145 -2.39 -10.42 -9.23
N GLU A 146 -2.87 -11.67 -9.35
CA GLU A 146 -2.72 -12.49 -10.55
C GLU A 146 -3.21 -11.70 -11.79
N PRO A 147 -2.51 -11.72 -12.93
CA PRO A 147 -1.36 -12.55 -13.32
C PRO A 147 0.01 -11.87 -13.16
N SER A 148 0.17 -11.04 -12.14
CA SER A 148 1.45 -10.36 -11.87
C SER A 148 2.57 -11.33 -11.53
N CYS A 149 3.81 -10.93 -11.87
CA CYS A 149 5.00 -11.74 -11.68
C CYS A 149 6.12 -10.92 -11.04
N ILE A 150 6.82 -11.52 -10.07
CA ILE A 150 8.02 -10.93 -9.45
C ILE A 150 9.10 -12.00 -9.39
N ASN A 151 10.27 -11.70 -9.95
CA ASN A 151 11.42 -12.61 -10.03
C ASN A 151 11.08 -13.99 -10.61
N GLY A 152 10.23 -14.02 -11.65
CA GLY A 152 9.80 -15.24 -12.32
C GLY A 152 8.72 -16.03 -11.58
N ARG A 153 8.28 -15.60 -10.41
CA ARG A 153 7.20 -16.24 -9.63
C ARG A 153 5.92 -15.40 -9.72
N ILE A 154 4.80 -16.07 -9.95
CA ILE A 154 3.51 -15.43 -10.17
C ILE A 154 2.72 -15.31 -8.87
N TYR A 155 1.86 -14.28 -8.80
CA TYR A 155 0.70 -14.28 -7.91
C TYR A 155 -0.33 -15.26 -8.46
N GLU A 156 -0.92 -16.09 -7.61
CA GLU A 156 -1.82 -17.15 -8.03
C GLU A 156 -3.02 -17.27 -7.08
N PHE A 157 -4.23 -17.19 -7.63
CA PHE A 157 -5.42 -17.50 -6.85
C PHE A 157 -5.47 -19.00 -6.54
N LEU A 158 -5.51 -19.35 -5.26
CA LEU A 158 -5.63 -20.72 -4.77
C LEU A 158 -7.08 -21.19 -4.73
N THR A 159 -8.02 -20.25 -4.59
CA THR A 159 -9.45 -20.52 -4.65
C THR A 159 -10.04 -19.77 -5.84
N LYS A 160 -11.13 -20.31 -6.39
CA LYS A 160 -11.92 -19.65 -7.45
C LYS A 160 -13.10 -18.88 -6.90
N ASP A 161 -13.23 -18.83 -5.59
CA ASP A 161 -14.33 -18.18 -4.90
C ASP A 161 -14.22 -16.67 -5.02
N GLU A 162 -15.36 -16.00 -4.97
CA GLU A 162 -15.38 -14.54 -4.82
C GLU A 162 -15.13 -14.16 -3.36
N PRO A 163 -14.63 -12.93 -3.10
CA PRO A 163 -14.50 -12.44 -1.74
C PRO A 163 -15.81 -12.61 -0.96
N GLN A 164 -15.76 -13.21 0.21
CA GLN A 164 -16.89 -13.43 1.09
C GLN A 164 -16.88 -12.46 2.28
N LYS A 165 -17.92 -12.45 3.06
CA LYS A 165 -17.94 -11.72 4.33
C LYS A 165 -16.96 -12.37 5.31
N MET A 166 -16.29 -11.54 6.09
CA MET A 166 -15.39 -12.01 7.14
C MET A 166 -16.20 -12.69 8.26
N PRO A 167 -15.72 -13.81 8.82
CA PRO A 167 -16.34 -14.39 10.01
C PRO A 167 -16.44 -13.40 11.16
N GLU A 168 -17.58 -13.33 11.83
CA GLU A 168 -17.86 -12.31 12.87
C GLU A 168 -16.85 -12.31 14.02
N LYS A 169 -16.34 -13.48 14.44
CA LYS A 169 -15.30 -13.57 15.48
C LYS A 169 -13.99 -12.93 15.04
N LEU A 170 -13.58 -13.16 13.78
CA LEU A 170 -12.37 -12.57 13.22
C LEU A 170 -12.53 -11.06 13.03
N LYS A 171 -13.68 -10.62 12.52
CA LYS A 171 -14.02 -9.20 12.39
C LYS A 171 -13.96 -8.50 13.74
N LYS A 172 -14.61 -9.07 14.75
CA LYS A 172 -14.60 -8.53 16.12
C LYS A 172 -13.18 -8.40 16.66
N PHE A 173 -12.37 -9.45 16.52
CA PHE A 173 -10.96 -9.43 16.94
C PHE A 173 -10.19 -8.28 16.26
N ILE A 174 -10.34 -8.12 14.94
CA ILE A 174 -9.68 -7.04 14.19
C ILE A 174 -10.11 -5.67 14.70
N LEU A 175 -11.40 -5.44 14.89
CA LEU A 175 -11.93 -4.16 15.35
C LEU A 175 -11.49 -3.80 16.78
N GLU A 176 -11.29 -4.80 17.65
CA GLU A 176 -10.86 -4.60 19.04
C GLU A 176 -9.33 -4.43 19.18
N ASN A 177 -8.53 -5.04 18.29
CA ASN A 177 -7.08 -5.13 18.44
C ASN A 177 -6.29 -4.38 17.37
N ALA A 178 -6.86 -4.15 16.19
CA ALA A 178 -6.23 -3.26 15.22
C ALA A 178 -6.24 -1.84 15.78
N ASN A 179 -5.07 -1.20 15.86
CA ASN A 179 -5.00 0.21 16.23
C ASN A 179 -5.83 1.03 15.24
N LEU A 180 -7.06 1.33 15.60
CA LEU A 180 -7.91 2.26 14.89
C LEU A 180 -7.25 3.62 15.05
N LYS A 181 -6.43 4.02 14.09
CA LYS A 181 -5.94 5.40 14.05
C LYS A 181 -7.16 6.27 13.80
N ASP A 182 -7.56 6.96 14.85
CA ASP A 182 -8.48 8.07 14.76
C ASP A 182 -7.84 9.13 13.85
N ASP A 183 -8.20 9.14 12.56
CA ASP A 183 -7.72 10.13 11.57
C ASP A 183 -8.10 11.57 11.99
N SER A 184 -9.00 11.74 12.98
CA SER A 184 -9.36 13.05 13.54
C SER A 184 -8.23 13.67 14.38
N LYS A 185 -7.17 12.93 14.69
CA LYS A 185 -6.05 13.35 15.55
C LYS A 185 -4.68 13.19 14.88
N LYS A 186 -4.53 13.46 13.60
CA LYS A 186 -3.20 13.80 13.09
C LYS A 186 -2.84 15.15 13.70
N GLU A 187 -2.14 15.11 14.86
CA GLU A 187 -1.51 16.32 15.37
C GLU A 187 -0.67 16.91 14.23
N PRO A 188 -0.77 18.22 13.99
CA PRO A 188 0.09 18.86 13.00
C PRO A 188 1.54 18.54 13.35
N TYR A 189 2.35 18.25 12.32
CA TYR A 189 3.77 17.98 12.51
C TYR A 189 4.37 19.04 13.45
N LYS A 190 4.92 18.60 14.56
CA LYS A 190 5.69 19.43 15.49
C LYS A 190 7.16 19.15 15.26
N LYS A 191 7.92 20.20 14.88
CA LYS A 191 9.36 20.10 14.69
C LYS A 191 10.01 19.64 16.00
N PRO A 192 10.71 18.49 16.01
CA PRO A 192 11.44 18.06 17.21
C PRO A 192 12.63 18.98 17.49
N THR A 193 13.09 19.02 18.72
CA THR A 193 14.30 19.75 19.12
C THR A 193 15.57 18.97 18.84
N SER A 194 15.52 17.63 18.90
CA SER A 194 16.59 16.72 18.52
C SER A 194 15.99 15.40 18.01
N VAL A 195 16.72 14.68 17.15
CA VAL A 195 16.33 13.40 16.58
C VAL A 195 17.47 12.41 16.62
N GLU A 196 17.26 11.28 17.28
CA GLU A 196 18.22 10.18 17.38
C GLU A 196 18.43 9.44 16.04
N CYS A 197 19.54 8.71 15.92
CA CYS A 197 19.95 8.06 14.66
C CYS A 197 18.90 7.15 14.01
N GLY A 198 18.04 6.47 14.79
CA GLY A 198 17.09 5.50 14.28
C GLY A 198 15.91 6.10 13.52
N ASP A 199 15.49 7.33 13.84
CA ASP A 199 14.30 7.97 13.28
C ASP A 199 14.59 9.17 12.36
N ARG A 200 15.84 9.52 12.18
CA ARG A 200 16.26 10.73 11.44
C ARG A 200 15.77 10.78 10.00
N ASP A 201 15.66 9.63 9.32
CA ASP A 201 15.19 9.57 7.93
C ASP A 201 13.73 9.99 7.80
N ASN A 202 12.88 9.44 8.66
CA ASN A 202 11.45 9.75 8.73
C ASN A 202 11.22 11.20 9.16
N GLN A 203 11.97 11.70 10.15
CA GLN A 203 11.81 13.05 10.66
C GLN A 203 12.25 14.11 9.64
N LEU A 204 13.36 13.91 8.95
CA LEU A 204 13.78 14.81 7.87
C LEU A 204 12.75 14.82 6.73
N PHE A 205 12.26 13.67 6.30
CA PHE A 205 11.24 13.59 5.27
C PHE A 205 9.91 14.24 5.70
N SER A 206 9.47 14.00 6.93
CA SER A 206 8.26 14.61 7.50
C SER A 206 8.39 16.13 7.61
N TYR A 207 9.57 16.64 7.99
CA TYR A 207 9.85 18.07 8.03
C TYR A 207 9.78 18.71 6.63
N ILE A 208 10.47 18.13 5.64
CA ILE A 208 10.45 18.62 4.25
C ILE A 208 9.01 18.66 3.73
N ASN A 209 8.24 17.57 3.89
CA ASN A 209 6.84 17.55 3.47
C ASN A 209 6.00 18.62 4.19
N SER A 210 6.23 18.82 5.51
CA SER A 210 5.45 19.78 6.28
C SER A 210 5.65 21.23 5.80
N ILE A 211 6.87 21.61 5.40
CA ILE A 211 7.15 22.94 4.85
C ILE A 211 6.65 23.05 3.41
N TYR A 212 6.86 22.02 2.60
CA TYR A 212 6.42 21.97 1.20
C TYR A 212 4.90 22.19 1.05
N TYR A 213 4.10 21.43 1.80
CA TYR A 213 2.63 21.52 1.69
C TYR A 213 1.97 22.66 2.47
N LYS A 214 2.68 23.24 3.44
CA LYS A 214 2.11 24.31 4.28
C LYS A 214 2.58 25.71 3.90
N THR A 215 3.59 25.82 3.03
CA THR A 215 4.17 27.10 2.64
C THR A 215 4.16 27.23 1.12
N ARG A 216 4.47 28.42 0.62
CA ARG A 216 4.68 28.68 -0.81
C ARG A 216 6.15 28.92 -1.13
N LEU A 217 7.04 28.30 -0.36
CA LEU A 217 8.48 28.40 -0.54
C LEU A 217 8.91 27.68 -1.80
N ASP A 218 9.91 28.24 -2.48
CA ASP A 218 10.53 27.62 -3.64
C ASP A 218 11.51 26.49 -3.27
N TYR A 219 12.12 25.91 -4.28
CA TYR A 219 13.07 24.79 -4.09
C TYR A 219 14.26 25.17 -3.22
N ASP A 220 14.88 26.32 -3.48
CA ASP A 220 16.12 26.75 -2.79
C ASP A 220 15.80 27.13 -1.34
N GLU A 221 14.68 27.75 -1.07
CA GLU A 221 14.20 28.05 0.26
C GLU A 221 13.93 26.77 1.08
N ILE A 222 13.25 25.78 0.48
CA ILE A 222 12.99 24.49 1.14
C ILE A 222 14.28 23.72 1.36
N LEU A 223 15.20 23.74 0.39
CA LEU A 223 16.50 23.09 0.54
C LEU A 223 17.33 23.73 1.66
N CYS A 224 17.30 25.05 1.79
CA CYS A 224 17.96 25.77 2.88
C CYS A 224 17.41 25.34 4.25
N LEU A 225 16.10 25.31 4.40
CA LEU A 225 15.44 24.88 5.64
C LEU A 225 15.69 23.38 5.95
N ALA A 226 15.71 22.54 4.94
CA ALA A 226 16.01 21.11 5.08
C ALA A 226 17.45 20.88 5.55
N ASN A 227 18.41 21.62 4.99
CA ASN A 227 19.81 21.57 5.44
C ASN A 227 19.95 22.08 6.88
N TYR A 228 19.30 23.18 7.22
CA TYR A 228 19.29 23.68 8.61
C TYR A 228 18.73 22.62 9.59
N PHE A 229 17.63 21.95 9.25
CA PHE A 229 17.06 20.88 10.08
C PHE A 229 18.06 19.72 10.21
N ASN A 230 18.65 19.30 9.09
CA ASN A 230 19.64 18.23 9.04
C ASN A 230 20.85 18.49 9.94
N GLU A 231 21.36 19.71 9.96
CA GLU A 231 22.58 20.06 10.69
C GLU A 231 22.34 20.38 12.17
N ASN A 232 21.18 20.91 12.52
CA ASN A 232 20.93 21.45 13.85
C ASN A 232 19.92 20.62 14.69
N VAL A 233 19.22 19.67 14.07
CA VAL A 233 18.19 18.87 14.75
C VAL A 233 18.52 17.37 14.76
N LEU A 234 19.20 16.89 13.72
CA LEU A 234 19.62 15.49 13.67
C LEU A 234 20.96 15.30 14.38
N GLU A 235 21.02 14.36 15.31
CA GLU A 235 22.27 14.02 16.03
C GLU A 235 23.40 13.61 15.09
N LYS A 236 23.04 12.96 13.97
CA LYS A 236 23.98 12.55 12.93
C LYS A 236 23.46 13.02 11.57
N PRO A 237 23.92 14.17 11.05
CA PRO A 237 23.45 14.70 9.78
C PRO A 237 23.67 13.76 8.60
N PHE A 238 22.76 13.82 7.62
CA PHE A 238 22.93 13.17 6.32
C PHE A 238 23.89 13.97 5.43
N PRO A 239 24.57 13.33 4.48
CA PRO A 239 25.27 14.03 3.40
C PRO A 239 24.31 14.94 2.62
N GLU A 240 24.79 16.08 2.16
CA GLU A 240 24.01 17.08 1.41
C GLU A 240 23.25 16.48 0.22
N LYS A 241 23.88 15.54 -0.51
CA LYS A 241 23.24 14.83 -1.61
C LYS A 241 21.96 14.07 -1.22
N THR A 242 21.90 13.57 0.03
CA THR A 242 20.72 12.87 0.56
C THR A 242 19.61 13.86 0.86
N VAL A 243 19.94 15.03 1.41
CA VAL A 243 18.97 16.09 1.67
C VAL A 243 18.39 16.58 0.34
N LYS A 244 19.25 16.91 -0.65
CA LYS A 244 18.83 17.29 -2.01
C LYS A 244 17.92 16.25 -2.66
N TYR A 245 18.25 14.96 -2.54
CA TYR A 245 17.42 13.88 -3.07
C TYR A 245 16.01 13.88 -2.46
N LYS A 246 15.91 14.07 -1.13
CA LYS A 246 14.61 14.11 -0.45
C LYS A 246 13.77 15.33 -0.83
N VAL A 247 14.39 16.49 -0.98
CA VAL A 247 13.72 17.72 -1.46
C VAL A 247 13.24 17.53 -2.90
N ASN A 248 14.09 17.03 -3.80
CA ASN A 248 13.71 16.72 -5.19
C ASN A 248 12.48 15.81 -5.26
N LYS A 249 12.39 14.79 -4.40
CA LYS A 249 11.24 13.88 -4.36
C LYS A 249 9.91 14.58 -4.08
N CYS A 250 9.91 15.65 -3.30
CA CYS A 250 8.68 16.43 -3.05
C CYS A 250 8.26 17.22 -4.30
N PHE A 251 9.23 17.85 -4.98
CA PHE A 251 8.97 18.63 -6.19
C PHE A 251 8.68 17.78 -7.44
N GLU A 252 9.26 16.58 -7.54
CA GLU A 252 8.95 15.64 -8.63
C GLU A 252 7.51 15.15 -8.59
N LYS A 253 6.95 14.96 -7.38
CA LYS A 253 5.53 14.60 -7.23
C LYS A 253 4.61 15.66 -7.80
N ASP A 254 4.95 16.92 -7.65
CA ASP A 254 4.12 18.05 -8.13
C ASP A 254 4.31 18.33 -9.63
N ARG A 255 5.52 18.17 -10.15
CA ARG A 255 5.77 18.34 -11.59
C ARG A 255 4.95 17.38 -12.44
N ASN A 256 4.76 16.15 -12.00
CA ASN A 256 3.90 15.18 -12.69
C ASN A 256 2.41 15.59 -12.66
N GLY A 257 1.95 16.28 -11.61
CA GLY A 257 0.62 16.88 -11.55
C GLY A 257 0.47 18.14 -12.43
N TYR A 258 1.50 18.99 -12.45
CA TYR A 258 1.47 20.27 -13.20
C TYR A 258 1.60 20.10 -14.72
N ILE A 259 2.37 19.10 -15.18
CA ILE A 259 2.49 18.78 -16.61
C ILE A 259 1.17 18.24 -17.16
N PHE A 260 0.40 17.51 -16.36
CA PHE A 260 -0.91 17.00 -16.78
C PHE A 260 -1.94 18.12 -16.95
N ILE A 261 -1.97 19.13 -16.07
CA ILE A 261 -2.89 20.26 -16.16
C ILE A 261 -2.58 21.13 -17.39
N LYS A 262 -1.29 21.35 -17.70
CA LYS A 262 -0.87 22.16 -18.88
C LYS A 262 -1.17 21.48 -20.23
N LEU A 263 -1.30 20.17 -20.30
CA LEU A 263 -1.63 19.44 -21.53
C LEU A 263 -3.12 19.42 -21.85
N TYR A 264 -3.98 19.87 -20.93
CA TYR A 264 -5.44 19.90 -21.12
C TYR A 264 -6.02 21.32 -21.10
N GLU A 265 -5.22 22.36 -20.93
CA GLU A 265 -5.63 23.77 -21.00
C GLU A 265 -5.19 24.48 -22.30
N GLU A 266 -4.55 23.75 -23.26
CA GLU A 266 -4.34 24.16 -24.65
C GLU A 266 -5.22 23.33 -25.59
#